data_278d5f0b1c141e150608b38052428f08
#
_entry.id   278d5f0b1c141e150608b38052428f08
#
_cell.length_a   1.000
_cell.length_b   1.000
_cell.length_c   1.000
_cell.angle_alpha   90.00
_cell.angle_beta   90.00
_cell.angle_gamma   90.00
#
_symmetry.space_group_name_H-M   'P 1'
#
loop_
_entity.id
_entity.type
_entity.pdbx_description
1 polymer ?
#
loop_
_entity_poly.entity_id
_entity_poly.type
_entity_poly.pdbx_seq_one_letter_code
_entity_poly.pdbx_strand_id
1 'polypeptide(L)'
;MATVQPPINLKSWIEENREKFKPPVSNRYLYDGRDFFVMVIKGPNARNDFHLVDSEEYFYQLKGDIKVRIREGEWMVDHIVREGETFFIPPNVPH
;
A
#
# COMPACT_ATOMS: atom_id res chain seq x y z
N MET A 1 -6.35 1.94 29.16
CA MET A 1 -5.45 0.78 29.00
C MET A 1 -5.45 0.34 27.54
N ALA A 2 -4.27 0.12 26.98
CA ALA A 2 -4.17 -0.36 25.61
C ALA A 2 -4.53 -1.85 25.56
N THR A 3 -5.27 -2.23 24.53
CA THR A 3 -5.65 -3.61 24.27
C THR A 3 -4.83 -4.14 23.12
N VAL A 4 -4.17 -5.28 23.32
CA VAL A 4 -3.43 -5.93 22.26
C VAL A 4 -4.36 -6.85 21.49
N GLN A 5 -4.43 -6.65 20.18
CA GLN A 5 -5.21 -7.53 19.33
C GLN A 5 -4.46 -8.84 19.10
N PRO A 6 -5.18 -9.97 18.95
CA PRO A 6 -4.52 -11.22 18.60
C PRO A 6 -3.85 -11.13 17.23
N PRO A 7 -2.84 -11.98 17.00
CA PRO A 7 -2.20 -12.05 15.69
C PRO A 7 -3.19 -12.33 14.57
N ILE A 8 -2.93 -11.75 13.41
CA ILE A 8 -3.74 -11.96 12.21
C ILE A 8 -2.91 -12.76 11.21
N ASN A 9 -3.47 -13.85 10.70
CA ASN A 9 -2.88 -14.55 9.57
C ASN A 9 -3.27 -13.77 8.31
N LEU A 10 -2.29 -13.15 7.67
CA LEU A 10 -2.54 -12.24 6.55
C LEU A 10 -3.25 -12.94 5.38
N LYS A 11 -2.79 -14.12 5.01
CA LYS A 11 -3.38 -14.87 3.90
C LYS A 11 -4.84 -15.21 4.17
N SER A 12 -5.15 -15.68 5.37
CA SER A 12 -6.51 -16.01 5.77
C SER A 12 -7.40 -14.77 5.82
N TRP A 13 -6.85 -13.66 6.34
CA TRP A 13 -7.58 -12.40 6.43
C TRP A 13 -7.95 -11.87 5.04
N ILE A 14 -7.03 -11.93 4.08
CA ILE A 14 -7.30 -11.52 2.70
C ILE A 14 -8.41 -12.38 2.10
N GLU A 15 -8.35 -13.69 2.30
CA GLU A 15 -9.35 -14.61 1.77
C GLU A 15 -10.74 -14.35 2.37
N GLU A 16 -10.81 -14.14 3.67
CA GLU A 16 -12.05 -13.84 4.38
C GLU A 16 -12.67 -12.52 3.96
N ASN A 17 -11.85 -11.56 3.56
CA ASN A 17 -12.30 -10.22 3.16
C ASN A 17 -12.32 -10.01 1.65
N ARG A 18 -12.13 -11.08 0.87
CA ARG A 18 -12.01 -11.00 -0.59
C ARG A 18 -13.12 -10.20 -1.24
N GLU A 19 -14.36 -10.41 -0.82
CA GLU A 19 -15.52 -9.75 -1.39
C GLU A 19 -15.59 -8.25 -1.07
N LYS A 20 -14.80 -7.79 -0.09
CA LYS A 20 -14.78 -6.39 0.32
C LYS A 20 -13.77 -5.56 -0.46
N PHE A 21 -12.92 -6.19 -1.27
CA PHE A 21 -11.95 -5.52 -2.13
C PHE A 21 -12.55 -5.26 -3.51
N LYS A 22 -13.60 -4.45 -3.55
CA LYS A 22 -14.31 -4.12 -4.80
C LYS A 22 -14.43 -2.62 -4.98
N PRO A 23 -14.47 -2.13 -6.24
CA PRO A 23 -14.73 -0.71 -6.47
C PRO A 23 -16.02 -0.25 -5.77
N PRO A 24 -16.11 1.02 -5.36
CA PRO A 24 -15.12 2.07 -5.56
C PRO A 24 -13.93 2.01 -4.60
N VAL A 25 -13.97 1.18 -3.56
CA VAL A 25 -12.89 1.07 -2.57
C VAL A 25 -12.29 -0.32 -2.65
N SER A 26 -11.10 -0.43 -3.22
CA SER A 26 -10.39 -1.71 -3.38
C SER A 26 -9.23 -1.88 -2.42
N ASN A 27 -9.16 -1.05 -1.39
CA ASN A 27 -8.16 -1.15 -0.33
C ASN A 27 -8.83 -1.19 1.03
N ARG A 28 -8.22 -1.88 1.99
CA ARG A 28 -8.75 -2.00 3.34
C ARG A 28 -7.62 -1.96 4.37
N TYR A 29 -7.91 -1.35 5.51
CA TYR A 29 -6.96 -1.35 6.62
C TYR A 29 -6.86 -2.74 7.24
N LEU A 30 -5.64 -3.24 7.35
CA LEU A 30 -5.32 -4.39 8.19
C LEU A 30 -5.19 -3.91 9.64
N TYR A 31 -4.45 -2.83 9.82
CA TYR A 31 -4.30 -2.13 11.09
C TYR A 31 -4.44 -0.64 10.86
N ASP A 32 -5.19 0.02 11.72
CA ASP A 32 -5.39 1.46 11.67
C ASP A 32 -5.02 2.04 13.04
N GLY A 33 -3.71 2.29 13.22
CA GLY A 33 -3.17 2.77 14.47
C GLY A 33 -3.06 4.29 14.53
N ARG A 34 -2.58 4.79 15.67
CA ARG A 34 -2.40 6.22 15.88
C ARG A 34 -1.19 6.76 15.10
N ASP A 35 -0.08 6.05 15.12
CA ASP A 35 1.18 6.51 14.53
C ASP A 35 1.44 5.93 13.15
N PHE A 36 0.91 4.77 12.87
CA PHE A 36 0.98 4.18 11.54
C PHE A 36 -0.24 3.28 11.28
N PHE A 37 -0.44 2.96 10.03
CA PHE A 37 -1.44 1.99 9.62
C PHE A 37 -0.85 1.04 8.58
N VAL A 38 -1.49 -0.10 8.43
CA VAL A 38 -1.16 -1.07 7.38
C VAL A 38 -2.39 -1.32 6.54
N MET A 39 -2.25 -1.15 5.24
CA MET A 39 -3.35 -1.26 4.30
C MET A 39 -3.06 -2.35 3.29
N VAL A 40 -4.07 -3.15 2.98
CA VAL A 40 -4.01 -4.12 1.89
C VAL A 40 -4.73 -3.53 0.69
N ILE A 41 -4.07 -3.53 -0.45
CA ILE A 41 -4.58 -2.92 -1.68
C ILE A 41 -4.71 -4.01 -2.75
N LYS A 42 -5.85 -4.04 -3.40
CA LYS A 42 -6.09 -4.95 -4.51
C LYS A 42 -6.06 -4.18 -5.83
N GLY A 43 -5.30 -4.71 -6.80
CA GLY A 43 -5.31 -4.22 -8.17
C GLY A 43 -6.27 -5.01 -9.08
N PRO A 44 -6.45 -4.55 -10.33
CA PRO A 44 -5.83 -3.38 -10.91
C PRO A 44 -6.38 -2.07 -10.34
N ASN A 45 -5.47 -1.11 -10.17
CA ASN A 45 -5.78 0.20 -9.62
C ASN A 45 -4.84 1.21 -10.28
N ALA A 46 -5.39 2.24 -10.88
CA ALA A 46 -4.60 3.26 -11.56
C ALA A 46 -4.96 4.65 -11.02
N ARG A 47 -3.94 5.46 -10.81
CA ARG A 47 -4.10 6.86 -10.43
C ARG A 47 -3.42 7.75 -11.46
N ASN A 48 -4.07 8.87 -11.77
CA ASN A 48 -3.56 9.83 -12.74
C ASN A 48 -2.97 11.08 -12.08
N ASP A 49 -2.93 11.10 -10.76
CA ASP A 49 -2.43 12.23 -9.99
C ASP A 49 -1.28 11.80 -9.09
N PHE A 50 -0.45 12.78 -8.75
CA PHE A 50 0.58 12.59 -7.72
C PHE A 50 0.03 13.09 -6.40
N HIS A 51 0.36 12.38 -5.33
CA HIS A 51 0.09 12.88 -4.00
C HIS A 51 1.40 13.03 -3.23
N LEU A 52 1.38 13.94 -2.29
CA LEU A 52 2.52 14.25 -1.45
C LEU A 52 2.15 13.95 -0.01
N VAL A 53 2.93 13.09 0.60
CA VAL A 53 2.70 12.67 1.98
C VAL A 53 3.95 13.01 2.80
N ASP A 54 3.76 13.54 3.99
CA ASP A 54 4.85 13.93 4.87
C ASP A 54 5.34 12.78 5.76
N SER A 55 4.92 11.58 5.46
CA SER A 55 5.33 10.35 6.14
C SER A 55 5.96 9.37 5.17
N GLU A 56 6.67 8.42 5.72
CA GLU A 56 7.27 7.34 4.94
C GLU A 56 6.21 6.32 4.55
N GLU A 57 6.39 5.68 3.38
CA GLU A 57 5.53 4.60 2.92
C GLU A 57 6.36 3.36 2.61
N TYR A 58 5.92 2.21 3.12
CA TYR A 58 6.56 0.93 2.89
C TYR A 58 5.59 0.02 2.13
N PHE A 59 6.07 -0.55 1.02
CA PHE A 59 5.30 -1.45 0.18
C PHE A 59 5.90 -2.85 0.23
N TYR A 60 5.04 -3.83 0.32
CA TYR A 60 5.40 -5.22 0.11
C TYR A 60 4.43 -5.80 -0.94
N GLN A 61 4.94 -6.23 -2.08
CA GLN A 61 4.11 -6.74 -3.17
C GLN A 61 3.84 -8.22 -2.97
N LEU A 62 2.61 -8.53 -2.57
CA LEU A 62 2.21 -9.90 -2.26
C LEU A 62 1.99 -10.74 -3.50
N LYS A 63 1.39 -10.19 -4.53
CA LYS A 63 1.03 -10.90 -5.75
C LYS A 63 1.02 -9.97 -6.96
N GLY A 64 1.59 -10.44 -8.06
CA GLY A 64 1.68 -9.64 -9.28
C GLY A 64 2.72 -8.54 -9.18
N ASP A 65 2.76 -7.70 -10.18
CA ASP A 65 3.70 -6.58 -10.27
C ASP A 65 2.93 -5.28 -10.33
N ILE A 66 3.50 -4.22 -9.76
CA ILE A 66 2.96 -2.87 -9.90
C ILE A 66 4.02 -1.92 -10.42
N LYS A 67 3.57 -0.85 -11.04
CA LYS A 67 4.43 0.25 -11.45
C LYS A 67 4.12 1.46 -10.58
N VAL A 68 5.15 1.99 -9.93
CA VAL A 68 5.05 3.18 -9.09
C VAL A 68 5.84 4.29 -9.77
N ARG A 69 5.16 5.37 -10.13
CA ARG A 69 5.80 6.53 -10.74
C ARG A 69 6.18 7.52 -9.65
N ILE A 70 7.45 7.86 -9.62
CA ILE A 70 8.04 8.76 -8.62
C ILE A 70 8.51 10.02 -9.34
N ARG A 71 8.27 11.17 -8.73
CA ARG A 71 8.86 12.41 -9.19
C ARG A 71 10.15 12.66 -8.40
N GLU A 72 11.28 12.63 -9.10
CA GLU A 72 12.58 12.91 -8.53
C GLU A 72 13.10 14.21 -9.14
N GLY A 73 12.91 15.34 -8.42
CA GLY A 73 13.24 16.66 -8.94
C GLY A 73 12.40 16.99 -10.17
N GLU A 74 13.05 17.16 -11.33
CA GLU A 74 12.38 17.45 -12.59
C GLU A 74 12.07 16.17 -13.40
N TRP A 75 12.46 15.01 -12.89
CA TRP A 75 12.36 13.75 -13.61
C TRP A 75 11.21 12.90 -13.06
N MET A 76 10.58 12.18 -13.97
CA MET A 76 9.63 11.14 -13.64
C MET A 76 10.34 9.80 -13.81
N VAL A 77 10.33 8.97 -12.76
CA VAL A 77 10.96 7.65 -12.76
C VAL A 77 9.93 6.61 -12.42
N ASP A 78 9.82 5.59 -13.27
CA ASP A 78 8.93 4.46 -13.02
C ASP A 78 9.72 3.33 -12.37
N HIS A 79 9.22 2.85 -11.23
CA HIS A 79 9.77 1.70 -10.53
C HIS A 79 8.79 0.55 -10.65
N ILE A 80 9.28 -0.60 -11.12
CA ILE A 80 8.48 -1.82 -11.14
C ILE A 80 8.75 -2.55 -9.85
N VAL A 81 7.69 -2.77 -9.06
CA VAL A 81 7.76 -3.56 -7.83
C VAL A 81 7.15 -4.91 -8.15
N ARG A 82 7.98 -5.94 -8.15
CA ARG A 82 7.56 -7.29 -8.53
C ARG A 82 7.08 -8.07 -7.33
N GLU A 83 6.35 -9.12 -7.61
CA GLU A 83 5.88 -10.03 -6.55
C GLU A 83 7.04 -10.44 -5.64
N GLY A 84 6.84 -10.30 -4.32
CA GLY A 84 7.84 -10.60 -3.31
C GLY A 84 8.83 -9.49 -3.04
N GLU A 85 8.79 -8.40 -3.80
CA GLU A 85 9.69 -7.28 -3.59
C GLU A 85 9.09 -6.23 -2.66
N THR A 86 9.97 -5.44 -2.08
CA THR A 86 9.60 -4.31 -1.22
C THR A 86 10.04 -3.01 -1.86
N PHE A 87 9.33 -1.93 -1.52
CA PHE A 87 9.64 -0.61 -2.00
C PHE A 87 9.39 0.40 -0.89
N PHE A 88 10.27 1.39 -0.77
CA PHE A 88 10.19 2.38 0.30
C PHE A 88 10.20 3.78 -0.32
N ILE A 89 9.23 4.60 0.06
CA ILE A 89 9.14 5.98 -0.39
C ILE A 89 9.38 6.90 0.80
N PRO A 90 10.45 7.72 0.75
CA PRO A 90 10.71 8.71 1.81
C PRO A 90 9.61 9.77 1.89
N PRO A 91 9.56 10.55 2.99
CA PRO A 91 8.60 11.63 3.11
C PRO A 91 8.79 12.67 2.00
N ASN A 92 7.69 13.28 1.59
CA ASN A 92 7.68 14.40 0.65
C ASN A 92 8.24 14.09 -0.74
N VAL A 93 8.02 12.87 -1.19
CA VAL A 93 8.32 12.46 -2.57
C VAL A 93 6.99 12.25 -3.29
N PRO A 94 6.66 13.05 -4.30
CA PRO A 94 5.42 12.89 -5.06
C PRO A 94 5.38 11.56 -5.82
N HIS A 95 4.26 10.88 -5.73
CA HIS A 95 4.09 9.58 -6.37
C HIS A 95 2.63 9.22 -6.66
#